data_580163fee0c282f9853e2602b576bf63
#
_entry.id   580163fee0c282f9853e2602b576bf63
#
_cell.length_a   1.000
_cell.length_b   1.000
_cell.length_c   1.000
_cell.angle_alpha   90.00
_cell.angle_beta   90.00
_cell.angle_gamma   90.00
#
_symmetry.space_group_name_H-M   'P 1'
#
loop_
_entity.id
_entity.type
_entity.pdbx_description
1 polymer ?
#
loop_
_entity_poly.entity_id
_entity_poly.type
_entity_poly.pdbx_seq_one_letter_code
_entity_poly.pdbx_strand_id
1 'polypeptide(L)'
;WKMEGSRTFIEVGKKVPLIDLLRGLVIQSGNDATVALAEYIAGTEEGFVDVMNAYASEMGLSNTLFQNSTGLPNPSHFTSTRDLAVLGSRLISEFPDHYKLYKEREFTFNEIRQVNRNKLLWQDDSVDGIKTGFTSSAGYCLISSAQRNGMRLISVVAGSATSQNTFTSSQRLLEYGFRFFSTKKLLNGNEMIQTSKVWAGKSDSVPLGLESDLILTVPRATLKTVTFNYKINSNIEAPISKGMKLGVVDVLSDGKLLTSKPLIALDKVEEKGF
;
A
#
# COMPACT_ATOMS: atom_id res chain seq x y z
N TRP A 1 9.10 21.63 -22.35
CA TRP A 1 8.12 21.16 -23.37
C TRP A 1 8.73 20.24 -24.43
N LYS A 2 10.05 20.06 -24.42
CA LYS A 2 10.78 19.15 -25.35
C LYS A 2 10.95 17.72 -24.81
N MET A 3 10.27 17.40 -23.69
CA MET A 3 10.37 16.06 -23.11
C MET A 3 9.85 14.99 -24.07
N GLU A 4 10.59 13.88 -24.15
CA GLU A 4 10.21 12.70 -24.93
C GLU A 4 9.03 11.99 -24.29
N GLY A 5 8.22 11.30 -25.08
CA GLY A 5 7.10 10.49 -24.63
C GLY A 5 5.82 11.27 -24.36
N SER A 6 5.06 10.85 -23.34
CA SER A 6 3.76 11.45 -23.00
C SER A 6 3.91 12.81 -22.34
N ARG A 7 2.97 13.73 -22.62
CA ARG A 7 3.01 15.10 -22.09
C ARG A 7 1.67 15.52 -21.53
N THR A 8 1.72 16.36 -20.50
CA THR A 8 0.59 17.11 -19.93
C THR A 8 0.40 18.44 -20.67
N PHE A 9 1.42 18.87 -21.44
CA PHE A 9 1.49 20.13 -22.17
C PHE A 9 1.60 21.36 -21.26
N ILE A 10 2.43 21.25 -20.20
CA ILE A 10 2.80 22.41 -19.40
C ILE A 10 3.73 23.34 -20.19
N GLU A 11 3.66 24.64 -19.91
CA GLU A 11 4.42 25.66 -20.60
C GLU A 11 5.54 26.20 -19.71
N VAL A 12 6.71 26.47 -20.34
CA VAL A 12 7.86 27.08 -19.66
C VAL A 12 7.50 28.47 -19.13
N GLY A 13 7.85 28.74 -17.89
CA GLY A 13 7.60 30.04 -17.23
C GLY A 13 6.16 30.27 -16.77
N LYS A 14 5.26 29.33 -16.99
CA LYS A 14 3.89 29.37 -16.44
C LYS A 14 3.83 28.70 -15.07
N LYS A 15 3.09 29.31 -14.15
CA LYS A 15 2.76 28.67 -12.87
C LYS A 15 1.64 27.66 -13.10
N VAL A 16 1.86 26.43 -12.66
CA VAL A 16 0.88 25.33 -12.73
C VAL A 16 0.54 24.89 -11.32
N PRO A 17 -0.76 24.78 -10.97
CA PRO A 17 -1.16 24.22 -9.68
C PRO A 17 -0.58 22.81 -9.47
N LEU A 18 -0.11 22.52 -8.26
CA LEU A 18 0.47 21.22 -7.91
C LEU A 18 -0.47 20.06 -8.24
N ILE A 19 -1.76 20.24 -7.98
CA ILE A 19 -2.77 19.21 -8.25
C ILE A 19 -2.90 18.88 -9.75
N ASP A 20 -2.69 19.85 -10.64
CA ASP A 20 -2.77 19.62 -12.09
C ASP A 20 -1.49 18.93 -12.60
N LEU A 21 -0.32 19.20 -12.00
CA LEU A 21 0.90 18.44 -12.24
C LEU A 21 0.73 16.98 -11.82
N LEU A 22 0.15 16.73 -10.63
CA LEU A 22 -0.15 15.39 -10.14
C LEU A 22 -1.14 14.65 -11.06
N ARG A 23 -2.22 15.32 -11.51
CA ARG A 23 -3.14 14.73 -12.49
C ARG A 23 -2.45 14.42 -13.80
N GLY A 24 -1.60 15.32 -14.29
CA GLY A 24 -0.80 15.12 -15.50
C GLY A 24 0.08 13.89 -15.40
N LEU A 25 0.76 13.71 -14.28
CA LEU A 25 1.60 12.54 -14.00
C LEU A 25 0.75 11.26 -13.91
N VAL A 26 -0.33 11.27 -13.13
CA VAL A 26 -1.12 10.06 -12.83
C VAL A 26 -1.95 9.63 -14.03
N ILE A 27 -2.69 10.55 -14.63
CA ILE A 27 -3.70 10.25 -15.67
C ILE A 27 -3.04 10.10 -17.04
N GLN A 28 -2.28 11.11 -17.47
CA GLN A 28 -1.65 11.15 -18.79
C GLN A 28 -0.27 10.49 -18.83
N SER A 29 0.38 10.29 -17.68
CA SER A 29 1.78 9.89 -17.61
C SER A 29 2.71 10.94 -18.22
N GLY A 30 2.42 12.22 -17.96
CA GLY A 30 3.11 13.36 -18.56
C GLY A 30 4.53 13.50 -18.01
N ASN A 31 5.53 13.28 -18.86
CA ASN A 31 6.94 13.37 -18.48
C ASN A 31 7.33 14.81 -18.13
N ASP A 32 6.75 15.79 -18.82
CA ASP A 32 6.93 17.21 -18.54
C ASP A 32 6.47 17.59 -17.13
N ALA A 33 5.27 17.13 -16.72
CA ALA A 33 4.76 17.35 -15.36
C ALA A 33 5.60 16.61 -14.32
N THR A 34 6.08 15.39 -14.64
CA THR A 34 6.92 14.59 -13.76
C THR A 34 8.25 15.25 -13.46
N VAL A 35 8.96 15.73 -14.51
CA VAL A 35 10.25 16.43 -14.35
C VAL A 35 10.06 17.75 -13.61
N ALA A 36 9.00 18.52 -13.92
CA ALA A 36 8.70 19.76 -13.20
C ALA A 36 8.46 19.52 -11.70
N LEU A 37 7.79 18.42 -11.33
CA LEU A 37 7.62 18.02 -9.92
C LEU A 37 8.96 17.63 -9.30
N ALA A 38 9.78 16.86 -9.99
CA ALA A 38 11.10 16.43 -9.53
C ALA A 38 12.01 17.63 -9.23
N GLU A 39 12.09 18.57 -10.18
CA GLU A 39 12.86 19.80 -10.01
C GLU A 39 12.32 20.70 -8.89
N TYR A 40 11.00 20.79 -8.75
CA TYR A 40 10.39 21.57 -7.67
C TYR A 40 10.71 21.00 -6.28
N ILE A 41 10.76 19.68 -6.14
CA ILE A 41 10.97 19.01 -4.85
C ILE A 41 12.45 18.99 -4.48
N ALA A 42 13.34 18.66 -5.42
CA ALA A 42 14.75 18.39 -5.16
C ALA A 42 15.73 19.34 -5.87
N GLY A 43 15.22 20.33 -6.58
CA GLY A 43 16.04 21.30 -7.33
C GLY A 43 16.50 20.80 -8.70
N THR A 44 16.74 19.50 -8.86
CA THR A 44 17.09 18.85 -10.12
C THR A 44 16.41 17.47 -10.23
N GLU A 45 16.31 16.93 -11.45
CA GLU A 45 15.80 15.58 -11.66
C GLU A 45 16.71 14.53 -11.00
N GLU A 46 18.03 14.69 -11.11
CA GLU A 46 19.01 13.81 -10.49
C GLU A 46 18.85 13.77 -8.95
N GLY A 47 18.75 14.94 -8.33
CA GLY A 47 18.49 15.02 -6.87
C GLY A 47 17.19 14.35 -6.46
N PHE A 48 16.15 14.41 -7.32
CA PHE A 48 14.92 13.71 -7.07
C PHE A 48 15.07 12.19 -7.22
N VAL A 49 15.88 11.71 -8.16
CA VAL A 49 16.22 10.30 -8.32
C VAL A 49 16.90 9.74 -7.06
N ASP A 50 17.79 10.52 -6.44
CA ASP A 50 18.40 10.13 -5.16
C ASP A 50 17.34 9.97 -4.06
N VAL A 51 16.37 10.89 -3.99
CA VAL A 51 15.22 10.79 -3.07
C VAL A 51 14.39 9.54 -3.37
N MET A 52 14.09 9.26 -4.64
CA MET A 52 13.35 8.05 -5.04
C MET A 52 14.05 6.77 -4.60
N ASN A 53 15.37 6.69 -4.78
CA ASN A 53 16.17 5.53 -4.37
C ASN A 53 16.29 5.39 -2.86
N ALA A 54 16.37 6.50 -2.11
CA ALA A 54 16.32 6.48 -0.65
C ALA A 54 15.00 5.90 -0.13
N TYR A 55 13.85 6.35 -0.66
CA TYR A 55 12.55 5.79 -0.32
C TYR A 55 12.41 4.32 -0.74
N ALA A 56 12.93 3.93 -1.92
CA ALA A 56 12.95 2.54 -2.35
C ALA A 56 13.69 1.65 -1.34
N SER A 57 14.84 2.10 -0.86
CA SER A 57 15.61 1.41 0.18
C SER A 57 14.86 1.32 1.50
N GLU A 58 14.25 2.42 1.97
CA GLU A 58 13.44 2.46 3.19
C GLU A 58 12.24 1.50 3.13
N MET A 59 11.58 1.42 1.97
CA MET A 59 10.48 0.48 1.74
C MET A 59 10.93 -0.97 1.56
N GLY A 60 12.25 -1.24 1.50
CA GLY A 60 12.80 -2.58 1.29
C GLY A 60 12.61 -3.10 -0.15
N LEU A 61 12.59 -2.21 -1.15
CA LEU A 61 12.48 -2.56 -2.57
C LEU A 61 13.85 -3.04 -3.08
N SER A 62 14.24 -4.26 -2.72
CA SER A 62 15.59 -4.79 -2.93
C SER A 62 15.96 -5.07 -4.40
N ASN A 63 14.98 -5.05 -5.30
CA ASN A 63 15.18 -5.26 -6.74
C ASN A 63 14.68 -4.05 -7.54
N THR A 64 14.91 -2.84 -7.02
CA THR A 64 14.48 -1.60 -7.66
C THR A 64 15.62 -0.59 -7.62
N LEU A 65 15.90 0.00 -8.78
CA LEU A 65 16.81 1.13 -8.92
C LEU A 65 16.25 2.11 -9.95
N PHE A 66 16.04 3.34 -9.53
CA PHE A 66 15.59 4.43 -10.39
C PHE A 66 16.78 5.18 -10.97
N GLN A 67 16.69 5.61 -12.25
CA GLN A 67 17.70 6.39 -12.96
C GLN A 67 17.15 7.71 -13.51
N ASN A 68 15.83 7.85 -13.53
CA ASN A 68 15.12 9.07 -13.89
C ASN A 68 13.73 9.06 -13.23
N SER A 69 13.07 10.19 -13.23
CA SER A 69 11.74 10.37 -12.63
C SER A 69 10.61 9.86 -13.53
N THR A 70 10.84 9.72 -14.81
CA THR A 70 9.83 9.47 -15.83
C THR A 70 9.61 7.99 -16.15
N GLY A 71 10.59 7.13 -15.85
CA GLY A 71 10.60 5.74 -16.25
C GLY A 71 11.04 5.50 -17.70
N LEU A 72 11.67 6.50 -18.34
CA LEU A 72 12.27 6.31 -19.65
C LEU A 72 13.41 5.30 -19.58
N PRO A 73 13.71 4.58 -20.69
CA PRO A 73 14.69 3.51 -20.69
C PRO A 73 16.09 3.96 -20.26
N ASN A 74 16.68 3.20 -19.34
CA ASN A 74 18.08 3.28 -18.98
C ASN A 74 18.53 1.86 -18.59
N PRO A 75 19.72 1.38 -18.99
CA PRO A 75 20.17 0.02 -18.70
C PRO A 75 20.17 -0.36 -17.20
N SER A 76 20.34 0.63 -16.33
CA SER A 76 20.34 0.45 -14.88
C SER A 76 19.00 0.80 -14.21
N HIS A 77 17.96 1.11 -14.98
CA HIS A 77 16.62 1.40 -14.46
C HIS A 77 15.79 0.11 -14.44
N PHE A 78 15.59 -0.47 -13.28
CA PHE A 78 14.87 -1.74 -13.14
C PHE A 78 14.04 -1.79 -11.87
N THR A 79 13.07 -2.68 -11.88
CA THR A 79 12.25 -3.04 -10.72
C THR A 79 11.74 -4.47 -10.85
N SER A 80 11.09 -4.97 -9.80
CA SER A 80 10.40 -6.26 -9.80
C SER A 80 8.89 -6.10 -9.58
N THR A 81 8.11 -7.10 -10.00
CA THR A 81 6.66 -7.12 -9.75
C THR A 81 6.34 -7.13 -8.26
N ARG A 82 7.19 -7.75 -7.44
CA ARG A 82 7.06 -7.74 -5.98
C ARG A 82 7.24 -6.33 -5.42
N ASP A 83 8.32 -5.65 -5.82
CA ASP A 83 8.63 -4.31 -5.33
C ASP A 83 7.55 -3.31 -5.74
N LEU A 84 7.06 -3.42 -6.99
CA LEU A 84 5.93 -2.61 -7.45
C LEU A 84 4.64 -2.87 -6.65
N ALA A 85 4.39 -4.11 -6.22
CA ALA A 85 3.25 -4.41 -5.35
C ALA A 85 3.42 -3.78 -3.96
N VAL A 86 4.64 -3.81 -3.40
CA VAL A 86 4.96 -3.13 -2.12
C VAL A 86 4.77 -1.63 -2.26
N LEU A 87 5.33 -1.01 -3.32
CA LEU A 87 5.19 0.43 -3.60
C LEU A 87 3.71 0.83 -3.72
N GLY A 88 2.93 0.06 -4.49
CA GLY A 88 1.49 0.30 -4.64
C GLY A 88 0.72 0.18 -3.31
N SER A 89 1.09 -0.79 -2.47
CA SER A 89 0.50 -0.96 -1.14
C SER A 89 0.79 0.21 -0.21
N ARG A 90 2.04 0.69 -0.20
CA ARG A 90 2.47 1.86 0.58
C ARG A 90 1.77 3.13 0.11
N LEU A 91 1.72 3.37 -1.20
CA LEU A 91 1.00 4.50 -1.77
C LEU A 91 -0.46 4.58 -1.29
N ILE A 92 -1.16 3.44 -1.30
CA ILE A 92 -2.56 3.37 -0.88
C ILE A 92 -2.71 3.61 0.63
N SER A 93 -1.85 3.00 1.45
CA SER A 93 -1.97 3.06 2.90
C SER A 93 -1.47 4.36 3.51
N GLU A 94 -0.44 4.96 2.95
CA GLU A 94 0.22 6.15 3.51
C GLU A 94 -0.35 7.46 2.93
N PHE A 95 -0.88 7.41 1.71
CA PHE A 95 -1.40 8.59 1.01
C PHE A 95 -2.82 8.40 0.49
N PRO A 96 -3.80 7.98 1.33
CA PRO A 96 -5.15 7.61 0.89
C PRO A 96 -5.89 8.75 0.20
N ASP A 97 -5.66 10.00 0.58
CA ASP A 97 -6.33 11.15 -0.03
C ASP A 97 -5.76 11.47 -1.42
N HIS A 98 -4.45 11.41 -1.59
CA HIS A 98 -3.81 11.58 -2.89
C HIS A 98 -4.06 10.39 -3.82
N TYR A 99 -4.23 9.19 -3.26
CA TYR A 99 -4.54 7.99 -4.02
C TYR A 99 -5.86 8.11 -4.79
N LYS A 100 -6.80 8.93 -4.34
CA LYS A 100 -8.07 9.19 -5.04
C LYS A 100 -7.88 9.69 -6.48
N LEU A 101 -6.77 10.38 -6.77
CA LEU A 101 -6.43 10.84 -8.12
C LEU A 101 -6.29 9.70 -9.13
N TYR A 102 -5.85 8.53 -8.68
CA TYR A 102 -5.63 7.37 -9.55
C TYR A 102 -6.92 6.77 -10.12
N LYS A 103 -8.06 7.07 -9.49
CA LYS A 103 -9.39 6.69 -9.97
C LYS A 103 -9.97 7.68 -10.98
N GLU A 104 -9.41 8.88 -11.09
CA GLU A 104 -9.87 9.87 -12.06
C GLU A 104 -9.70 9.33 -13.48
N ARG A 105 -10.79 9.28 -14.24
CA ARG A 105 -10.80 8.71 -15.60
C ARG A 105 -10.23 9.67 -16.63
N GLU A 106 -10.36 10.98 -16.40
CA GLU A 106 -9.91 12.04 -17.29
C GLU A 106 -9.75 13.35 -16.56
N PHE A 107 -9.00 14.27 -17.13
CA PHE A 107 -8.94 15.68 -16.74
C PHE A 107 -8.67 16.55 -17.95
N THR A 108 -8.93 17.85 -17.83
CA THR A 108 -8.65 18.83 -18.89
C THR A 108 -7.62 19.82 -18.38
N PHE A 109 -6.54 20.00 -19.15
CA PHE A 109 -5.51 20.99 -18.87
C PHE A 109 -5.20 21.77 -20.14
N ASN A 110 -5.13 23.10 -20.07
CA ASN A 110 -4.95 23.98 -21.22
C ASN A 110 -5.92 23.64 -22.38
N GLU A 111 -7.20 23.44 -22.08
CA GLU A 111 -8.24 23.05 -23.05
C GLU A 111 -8.02 21.68 -23.70
N ILE A 112 -7.00 20.93 -23.31
CA ILE A 112 -6.69 19.60 -23.82
C ILE A 112 -7.25 18.56 -22.86
N ARG A 113 -8.27 17.81 -23.35
CA ARG A 113 -8.82 16.66 -22.61
C ARG A 113 -7.84 15.50 -22.66
N GLN A 114 -7.49 14.97 -21.49
CA GLN A 114 -6.55 13.87 -21.31
C GLN A 114 -7.25 12.73 -20.58
N VAL A 115 -7.04 11.50 -21.07
CA VAL A 115 -7.76 10.31 -20.62
C VAL A 115 -6.79 9.35 -19.92
N ASN A 116 -7.20 8.81 -18.78
CA ASN A 116 -6.41 7.84 -18.03
C ASN A 116 -6.11 6.60 -18.90
N ARG A 117 -4.86 6.17 -18.90
CA ARG A 117 -4.41 5.02 -19.70
C ARG A 117 -4.79 3.68 -19.10
N ASN A 118 -5.20 3.64 -17.83
CA ASN A 118 -5.69 2.43 -17.18
C ASN A 118 -7.14 2.14 -17.57
N LYS A 119 -7.32 1.37 -18.63
CA LYS A 119 -8.65 1.01 -19.15
C LYS A 119 -9.49 0.17 -18.18
N LEU A 120 -8.89 -0.47 -17.19
CA LEU A 120 -9.67 -1.23 -16.19
C LEU A 120 -10.62 -0.33 -15.38
N LEU A 121 -10.33 0.97 -15.26
CA LEU A 121 -11.23 1.94 -14.62
C LEU A 121 -12.61 2.04 -15.27
N TRP A 122 -12.75 1.63 -16.54
CA TRP A 122 -14.05 1.59 -17.26
C TRP A 122 -14.64 0.20 -17.34
N GLN A 123 -13.82 -0.84 -17.12
CA GLN A 123 -14.23 -2.24 -17.28
C GLN A 123 -14.69 -2.87 -15.97
N ASP A 124 -14.23 -2.33 -14.83
CA ASP A 124 -14.51 -2.87 -13.51
C ASP A 124 -14.59 -1.72 -12.48
N ASP A 125 -15.77 -1.43 -11.98
CA ASP A 125 -16.03 -0.35 -11.03
C ASP A 125 -15.32 -0.55 -9.67
N SER A 126 -14.88 -1.76 -9.36
CA SER A 126 -14.08 -2.05 -8.17
C SER A 126 -12.62 -1.60 -8.30
N VAL A 127 -12.13 -1.35 -9.52
CA VAL A 127 -10.78 -0.86 -9.80
C VAL A 127 -10.69 0.64 -9.51
N ASP A 128 -9.66 1.04 -8.76
CA ASP A 128 -9.45 2.42 -8.35
C ASP A 128 -8.01 2.95 -8.61
N GLY A 129 -7.23 2.20 -9.37
CA GLY A 129 -5.85 2.58 -9.76
C GLY A 129 -5.14 1.38 -10.39
N ILE A 130 -3.81 1.39 -10.58
CA ILE A 130 -2.87 2.45 -10.19
C ILE A 130 -2.27 3.07 -11.45
N LYS A 131 -1.29 2.39 -12.11
CA LYS A 131 -0.51 3.03 -13.18
C LYS A 131 -0.10 2.06 -14.27
N THR A 132 -0.22 2.52 -15.51
CA THR A 132 0.33 1.85 -16.71
C THR A 132 1.75 2.32 -16.99
N GLY A 133 2.55 1.48 -17.62
CA GLY A 133 3.86 1.83 -18.17
C GLY A 133 4.08 1.10 -19.50
N PHE A 134 4.89 1.70 -20.35
CA PHE A 134 5.35 1.09 -21.58
C PHE A 134 6.71 1.64 -21.98
N THR A 135 7.63 0.74 -22.27
CA THR A 135 8.86 1.03 -23.04
C THR A 135 9.10 -0.14 -24.00
N SER A 136 9.88 0.07 -25.04
CA SER A 136 10.24 -1.00 -25.98
C SER A 136 10.97 -2.18 -25.30
N SER A 137 11.77 -1.88 -24.27
CA SER A 137 12.51 -2.89 -23.50
C SER A 137 11.67 -3.60 -22.44
N ALA A 138 10.78 -2.88 -21.74
CA ALA A 138 9.98 -3.43 -20.66
C ALA A 138 8.65 -4.06 -21.12
N GLY A 139 8.20 -3.78 -22.35
CA GLY A 139 6.87 -4.12 -22.82
C GLY A 139 5.78 -3.34 -22.08
N TYR A 140 4.54 -3.81 -22.18
CA TYR A 140 3.40 -3.20 -21.48
C TYR A 140 3.32 -3.68 -20.03
N CYS A 141 3.22 -2.73 -19.11
CA CYS A 141 3.17 -2.97 -17.68
C CYS A 141 1.93 -2.30 -17.06
N LEU A 142 1.39 -2.90 -15.99
CA LEU A 142 0.30 -2.34 -15.22
C LEU A 142 0.41 -2.79 -13.76
N ILE A 143 0.35 -1.81 -12.87
CA ILE A 143 -0.06 -2.05 -11.49
C ILE A 143 -1.52 -1.67 -11.41
N SER A 144 -2.40 -2.58 -10.96
CA SER A 144 -3.80 -2.25 -10.71
C SER A 144 -4.21 -2.61 -9.29
N SER A 145 -5.16 -1.86 -8.75
CA SER A 145 -5.78 -2.11 -7.46
C SER A 145 -7.29 -2.13 -7.61
N ALA A 146 -7.91 -3.06 -6.89
CA ALA A 146 -9.36 -3.17 -6.80
C ALA A 146 -9.79 -3.48 -5.38
N GLN A 147 -10.99 -2.98 -5.00
CA GLN A 147 -11.56 -3.24 -3.67
C GLN A 147 -12.99 -3.75 -3.78
N ARG A 148 -13.26 -4.92 -3.18
CA ARG A 148 -14.60 -5.53 -3.11
C ARG A 148 -14.87 -6.03 -1.70
N ASN A 149 -16.01 -5.68 -1.11
CA ASN A 149 -16.45 -6.18 0.20
C ASN A 149 -15.38 -6.07 1.30
N GLY A 150 -14.69 -4.93 1.36
CA GLY A 150 -13.63 -4.68 2.34
C GLY A 150 -12.28 -5.35 2.04
N MET A 151 -12.18 -6.19 1.00
CA MET A 151 -10.92 -6.77 0.54
C MET A 151 -10.33 -5.94 -0.59
N ARG A 152 -9.08 -5.48 -0.41
CA ARG A 152 -8.29 -4.84 -1.46
C ARG A 152 -7.25 -5.82 -2.01
N LEU A 153 -7.11 -5.83 -3.31
CA LEU A 153 -6.07 -6.57 -4.02
C LEU A 153 -5.28 -5.65 -4.92
N ILE A 154 -4.01 -5.95 -5.06
CA ILE A 154 -3.11 -5.30 -6.01
C ILE A 154 -2.61 -6.38 -6.96
N SER A 155 -2.72 -6.15 -8.26
CA SER A 155 -2.09 -7.00 -9.27
C SER A 155 -1.00 -6.23 -10.00
N VAL A 156 0.09 -6.93 -10.31
CA VAL A 156 1.21 -6.38 -11.08
C VAL A 156 1.49 -7.30 -12.27
N VAL A 157 1.38 -6.74 -13.45
CA VAL A 157 1.69 -7.42 -14.71
C VAL A 157 2.77 -6.60 -15.43
N ALA A 158 3.86 -7.25 -15.79
CA ALA A 158 4.99 -6.62 -16.49
C ALA A 158 5.37 -7.46 -17.70
N GLY A 159 5.99 -6.83 -18.71
CA GLY A 159 6.54 -7.52 -19.87
C GLY A 159 5.51 -8.05 -20.87
N SER A 160 4.28 -7.55 -20.88
CA SER A 160 3.28 -8.01 -21.84
C SER A 160 3.58 -7.51 -23.26
N ALA A 161 3.34 -8.36 -24.25
CA ALA A 161 3.53 -8.02 -25.65
C ALA A 161 2.53 -6.97 -26.15
N THR A 162 1.34 -6.90 -25.55
CA THR A 162 0.30 -5.94 -25.93
C THR A 162 -0.38 -5.33 -24.70
N SER A 163 -0.86 -4.11 -24.85
CA SER A 163 -1.67 -3.42 -23.84
C SER A 163 -2.92 -4.25 -23.45
N GLN A 164 -3.58 -4.88 -24.42
CA GLN A 164 -4.77 -5.70 -24.17
C GLN A 164 -4.45 -6.91 -23.28
N ASN A 165 -3.33 -7.60 -23.53
CA ASN A 165 -2.90 -8.73 -22.70
C ASN A 165 -2.63 -8.31 -21.27
N THR A 166 -2.06 -7.11 -21.05
CA THR A 166 -1.81 -6.56 -19.73
C THR A 166 -3.11 -6.38 -18.95
N PHE A 167 -4.14 -5.77 -19.55
CA PHE A 167 -5.44 -5.58 -18.90
C PHE A 167 -6.12 -6.91 -18.61
N THR A 168 -6.17 -7.82 -19.59
CA THR A 168 -6.78 -9.13 -19.42
C THR A 168 -6.10 -9.95 -18.32
N SER A 169 -4.77 -9.92 -18.27
CA SER A 169 -3.99 -10.63 -17.23
C SER A 169 -4.22 -10.03 -15.85
N SER A 170 -4.22 -8.70 -15.74
CA SER A 170 -4.51 -8.00 -14.47
C SER A 170 -5.92 -8.34 -13.96
N GLN A 171 -6.92 -8.33 -14.84
CA GLN A 171 -8.29 -8.68 -14.49
C GLN A 171 -8.39 -10.14 -14.01
N ARG A 172 -7.75 -11.08 -14.70
CA ARG A 172 -7.72 -12.49 -14.29
C ARG A 172 -7.06 -12.69 -12.92
N LEU A 173 -5.98 -11.97 -12.62
CA LEU A 173 -5.32 -12.01 -11.31
C LEU A 173 -6.23 -11.47 -10.20
N LEU A 174 -6.90 -10.35 -10.43
CA LEU A 174 -7.85 -9.77 -9.48
C LEU A 174 -9.02 -10.73 -9.23
N GLU A 175 -9.63 -11.28 -10.30
CA GLU A 175 -10.73 -12.25 -10.19
C GLU A 175 -10.29 -13.52 -9.45
N TYR A 176 -9.09 -14.04 -9.73
CA TYR A 176 -8.52 -15.16 -8.98
C TYR A 176 -8.42 -14.83 -7.49
N GLY A 177 -7.86 -13.66 -7.16
CA GLY A 177 -7.74 -13.23 -5.77
C GLY A 177 -9.08 -13.10 -5.07
N PHE A 178 -10.06 -12.41 -5.67
CA PHE A 178 -11.40 -12.25 -5.09
C PHE A 178 -12.17 -13.57 -4.97
N ARG A 179 -11.94 -14.51 -5.89
CA ARG A 179 -12.59 -15.81 -5.86
C ARG A 179 -12.05 -16.73 -4.75
N PHE A 180 -10.73 -16.79 -4.60
CA PHE A 180 -10.09 -17.78 -3.75
C PHE A 180 -9.68 -17.28 -2.37
N PHE A 181 -9.55 -15.97 -2.20
CA PHE A 181 -9.17 -15.34 -0.94
C PHE A 181 -10.36 -14.60 -0.30
N SER A 182 -10.23 -14.32 0.97
CA SER A 182 -11.17 -13.50 1.72
C SER A 182 -10.44 -12.72 2.79
N THR A 183 -10.83 -11.47 2.99
CA THR A 183 -10.42 -10.65 4.11
C THR A 183 -11.45 -10.76 5.21
N LYS A 184 -11.01 -11.04 6.43
CA LYS A 184 -11.89 -11.10 7.59
C LYS A 184 -11.24 -10.40 8.78
N LYS A 185 -12.03 -9.58 9.45
CA LYS A 185 -11.71 -9.09 10.78
C LYS A 185 -11.96 -10.22 11.78
N LEU A 186 -10.91 -10.63 12.46
CA LEU A 186 -10.91 -11.77 13.39
C LEU A 186 -11.10 -11.32 14.84
N LEU A 187 -10.49 -10.19 15.22
CA LEU A 187 -10.59 -9.58 16.55
C LEU A 187 -10.67 -8.06 16.39
N ASN A 188 -11.40 -7.41 17.27
CA ASN A 188 -11.46 -5.96 17.33
C ASN A 188 -10.28 -5.39 18.12
N GLY A 189 -9.78 -4.25 17.69
CA GLY A 189 -8.83 -3.44 18.47
C GLY A 189 -9.50 -2.76 19.65
N ASN A 190 -8.74 -2.50 20.69
CA ASN A 190 -9.18 -1.82 21.91
C ASN A 190 -10.38 -2.48 22.63
N GLU A 191 -10.72 -3.73 22.29
CA GLU A 191 -11.69 -4.54 23.02
C GLU A 191 -10.96 -5.55 23.91
N MET A 192 -11.55 -5.78 25.10
CA MET A 192 -11.03 -6.76 26.04
C MET A 192 -11.20 -8.18 25.48
N ILE A 193 -10.07 -8.86 25.29
CA ILE A 193 -10.02 -10.26 24.86
C ILE A 193 -9.93 -11.17 26.07
N GLN A 194 -9.10 -10.80 27.07
CA GLN A 194 -8.81 -11.58 28.26
C GLN A 194 -8.36 -10.66 29.40
N THR A 195 -8.49 -11.09 30.65
CA THR A 195 -7.87 -10.42 31.80
C THR A 195 -6.68 -11.23 32.31
N SER A 196 -5.69 -10.54 32.86
CA SER A 196 -4.55 -11.19 33.53
C SER A 196 -4.37 -10.65 34.93
N LYS A 197 -3.90 -11.53 35.84
CA LYS A 197 -3.57 -11.16 37.21
C LYS A 197 -2.38 -10.20 37.25
N VAL A 198 -2.45 -9.22 38.16
CA VAL A 198 -1.40 -8.24 38.41
C VAL A 198 -0.95 -8.35 39.86
N TRP A 199 0.36 -8.38 40.06
CA TRP A 199 0.98 -8.37 41.38
C TRP A 199 1.36 -6.93 41.76
N ALA A 200 1.36 -6.65 43.05
CA ALA A 200 1.70 -5.34 43.64
C ALA A 200 0.90 -4.15 43.09
N GLY A 201 -0.21 -4.37 42.41
CA GLY A 201 -1.07 -3.34 41.86
C GLY A 201 -2.21 -2.90 42.75
N LYS A 202 -2.69 -1.65 42.53
CA LYS A 202 -3.97 -1.18 43.13
C LYS A 202 -5.16 -1.96 42.60
N SER A 203 -5.07 -2.55 41.42
CA SER A 203 -6.00 -3.52 40.84
C SER A 203 -5.34 -4.89 40.73
N ASP A 204 -6.06 -5.94 41.10
CA ASP A 204 -5.57 -7.32 41.04
C ASP A 204 -5.57 -7.91 39.62
N SER A 205 -6.09 -7.17 38.64
CA SER A 205 -6.13 -7.60 37.24
C SER A 205 -6.03 -6.44 36.26
N VAL A 206 -5.61 -6.74 35.05
CA VAL A 206 -5.56 -5.82 33.90
C VAL A 206 -6.24 -6.44 32.68
N PRO A 207 -7.12 -5.68 31.98
CA PRO A 207 -7.69 -6.14 30.72
C PRO A 207 -6.63 -6.09 29.60
N LEU A 208 -6.57 -7.16 28.82
CA LEU A 208 -5.68 -7.32 27.69
C LEU A 208 -6.47 -7.31 26.38
N GLY A 209 -5.94 -6.68 25.38
CA GLY A 209 -6.51 -6.61 24.03
C GLY A 209 -5.47 -6.31 22.96
N LEU A 210 -5.92 -6.00 21.76
CA LEU A 210 -5.09 -5.54 20.65
C LEU A 210 -5.15 -4.02 20.54
N GLU A 211 -4.08 -3.42 20.06
CA GLU A 211 -4.03 -1.97 19.77
C GLU A 211 -4.96 -1.58 18.60
N SER A 212 -5.10 -2.48 17.63
CA SER A 212 -5.92 -2.27 16.43
C SER A 212 -6.60 -3.56 15.99
N ASP A 213 -7.58 -3.45 15.08
CA ASP A 213 -8.26 -4.60 14.51
C ASP A 213 -7.26 -5.62 13.93
N LEU A 214 -7.52 -6.91 14.19
CA LEU A 214 -6.81 -8.01 13.55
C LEU A 214 -7.56 -8.43 12.31
N ILE A 215 -7.07 -8.01 11.17
CA ILE A 215 -7.64 -8.30 9.86
C ILE A 215 -6.66 -9.19 9.09
N LEU A 216 -7.15 -10.30 8.54
CA LEU A 216 -6.37 -11.20 7.70
C LEU A 216 -7.01 -11.38 6.33
N THR A 217 -6.15 -11.43 5.30
CA THR A 217 -6.50 -11.87 3.96
C THR A 217 -5.80 -13.19 3.69
N VAL A 218 -6.59 -14.25 3.60
CA VAL A 218 -6.09 -15.63 3.43
C VAL A 218 -6.99 -16.42 2.48
N PRO A 219 -6.54 -17.57 1.97
CA PRO A 219 -7.41 -18.48 1.23
C PRO A 219 -8.69 -18.77 2.02
N ARG A 220 -9.85 -18.80 1.34
CA ARG A 220 -11.16 -18.99 1.99
C ARG A 220 -11.24 -20.26 2.84
N ALA A 221 -10.56 -21.34 2.40
CA ALA A 221 -10.49 -22.58 3.16
C ALA A 221 -9.79 -22.40 4.52
N THR A 222 -8.73 -21.61 4.55
CA THR A 222 -7.95 -21.31 5.77
C THR A 222 -8.78 -20.66 6.87
N LEU A 223 -9.77 -19.81 6.51
CA LEU A 223 -10.64 -19.15 7.50
C LEU A 223 -11.51 -20.13 8.30
N LYS A 224 -11.74 -21.33 7.78
CA LYS A 224 -12.58 -22.34 8.46
C LYS A 224 -11.87 -23.02 9.63
N THR A 225 -10.55 -23.00 9.65
CA THR A 225 -9.69 -23.71 10.62
C THR A 225 -8.88 -22.74 11.48
N VAL A 226 -9.24 -21.43 11.46
CA VAL A 226 -8.57 -20.43 12.30
C VAL A 226 -8.81 -20.69 13.76
N THR A 227 -7.73 -20.73 14.53
CA THR A 227 -7.70 -20.83 15.99
C THR A 227 -6.76 -19.78 16.57
N PHE A 228 -6.96 -19.46 17.85
CA PHE A 228 -6.15 -18.49 18.58
C PHE A 228 -5.41 -19.18 19.71
N ASN A 229 -4.13 -18.86 19.88
CA ASN A 229 -3.33 -19.27 21.02
C ASN A 229 -2.79 -18.01 21.72
N TYR A 230 -3.22 -17.81 22.96
CA TYR A 230 -2.87 -16.65 23.78
C TYR A 230 -1.69 -17.02 24.69
N LYS A 231 -0.57 -16.34 24.55
CA LYS A 231 0.62 -16.48 25.38
C LYS A 231 0.78 -15.18 26.18
N ILE A 232 0.44 -15.25 27.46
CA ILE A 232 0.50 -14.11 28.38
C ILE A 232 1.70 -14.29 29.29
N ASN A 233 2.38 -13.20 29.62
CA ASN A 233 3.51 -13.21 30.56
C ASN A 233 3.04 -13.74 31.92
N SER A 234 3.82 -14.63 32.53
CA SER A 234 3.46 -15.30 33.77
C SER A 234 3.46 -14.38 35.02
N ASN A 235 4.39 -13.41 35.03
CA ASN A 235 4.57 -12.49 36.15
C ASN A 235 4.34 -11.05 35.65
N ILE A 236 3.15 -10.54 35.88
CA ILE A 236 2.79 -9.17 35.55
C ILE A 236 2.72 -8.38 36.86
N GLU A 237 3.63 -7.43 37.03
CA GLU A 237 3.73 -6.55 38.20
C GLU A 237 3.41 -5.11 37.83
N ALA A 238 2.74 -4.42 38.76
CA ALA A 238 2.55 -2.98 38.68
C ALA A 238 3.85 -2.23 38.94
N PRO A 239 4.06 -1.01 38.37
CA PRO A 239 3.09 -0.25 37.61
C PRO A 239 2.97 -0.71 36.14
N ILE A 240 1.74 -0.71 35.62
CA ILE A 240 1.47 -1.04 34.23
C ILE A 240 0.93 0.21 33.51
N SER A 241 1.53 0.55 32.40
CA SER A 241 1.04 1.62 31.54
C SER A 241 0.07 1.06 30.48
N LYS A 242 -0.96 1.83 30.13
CA LYS A 242 -1.81 1.52 28.98
C LYS A 242 -0.94 1.37 27.72
N GLY A 243 -1.19 0.34 26.91
CA GLY A 243 -0.39 0.00 25.74
C GLY A 243 0.84 -0.88 26.02
N MET A 244 1.16 -1.15 27.30
CA MET A 244 2.28 -2.02 27.67
C MET A 244 2.04 -3.44 27.15
N LYS A 245 3.04 -4.02 26.48
CA LYS A 245 3.02 -5.35 25.90
C LYS A 245 3.15 -6.41 27.01
N LEU A 246 2.10 -7.20 27.20
CA LEU A 246 2.02 -8.19 28.26
C LEU A 246 1.85 -9.64 27.75
N GLY A 247 1.84 -9.81 26.44
CA GLY A 247 1.74 -11.13 25.83
C GLY A 247 1.66 -11.02 24.30
N VAL A 248 1.28 -12.14 23.70
CA VAL A 248 1.02 -12.23 22.25
C VAL A 248 -0.19 -13.13 21.99
N VAL A 249 -0.91 -12.87 20.93
CA VAL A 249 -1.88 -13.80 20.35
C VAL A 249 -1.34 -14.33 19.03
N ASP A 250 -1.19 -15.64 18.95
CA ASP A 250 -0.87 -16.33 17.71
C ASP A 250 -2.17 -16.75 17.03
N VAL A 251 -2.28 -16.44 15.75
CA VAL A 251 -3.37 -16.90 14.89
C VAL A 251 -2.86 -18.08 14.09
N LEU A 252 -3.51 -19.20 14.22
CA LEU A 252 -3.12 -20.45 13.55
C LEU A 252 -4.23 -20.92 12.63
N SER A 253 -3.87 -21.74 11.64
CA SER A 253 -4.79 -22.56 10.84
C SER A 253 -4.15 -23.92 10.62
N ASP A 254 -4.87 -24.98 10.95
CA ASP A 254 -4.37 -26.36 10.91
C ASP A 254 -3.01 -26.53 11.62
N GLY A 255 -2.83 -25.83 12.76
CA GLY A 255 -1.60 -25.84 13.56
C GLY A 255 -0.46 -24.97 12.99
N LYS A 256 -0.59 -24.38 11.80
CA LYS A 256 0.42 -23.49 11.21
C LYS A 256 0.18 -22.04 11.62
N LEU A 257 1.24 -21.36 12.03
CA LEU A 257 1.18 -19.94 12.36
C LEU A 257 0.92 -19.08 11.13
N LEU A 258 -0.16 -18.29 11.16
CA LEU A 258 -0.48 -17.29 10.14
C LEU A 258 0.10 -15.94 10.48
N THR A 259 -0.08 -15.49 11.72
CA THR A 259 0.45 -14.23 12.24
C THR A 259 0.47 -14.24 13.75
N SER A 260 1.27 -13.34 14.32
CA SER A 260 1.33 -13.10 15.77
C SER A 260 1.17 -11.60 16.03
N LYS A 261 0.34 -11.24 17.02
CA LYS A 261 0.11 -9.84 17.41
C LYS A 261 0.32 -9.67 18.92
N PRO A 262 0.90 -8.52 19.34
CA PRO A 262 1.06 -8.23 20.76
C PRO A 262 -0.30 -8.07 21.45
N LEU A 263 -0.42 -8.66 22.65
CA LEU A 263 -1.47 -8.34 23.60
C LEU A 263 -0.96 -7.21 24.49
N ILE A 264 -1.70 -6.14 24.55
CA ILE A 264 -1.37 -4.95 25.33
C ILE A 264 -2.34 -4.75 26.50
N ALA A 265 -1.88 -4.04 27.52
CA ALA A 265 -2.75 -3.55 28.58
C ALA A 265 -3.70 -2.48 28.01
N LEU A 266 -5.01 -2.67 28.17
CA LEU A 266 -6.02 -1.70 27.76
C LEU A 266 -6.19 -0.56 28.76
N ASP A 267 -5.82 -0.81 30.05
CA ASP A 267 -5.86 0.17 31.12
C ASP A 267 -4.50 0.23 31.84
N LYS A 268 -4.27 1.33 32.57
CA LYS A 268 -3.15 1.45 33.49
C LYS A 268 -3.47 0.74 34.82
N VAL A 269 -2.45 0.20 35.49
CA VAL A 269 -2.53 -0.26 36.87
C VAL A 269 -1.41 0.38 37.66
N GLU A 270 -1.74 1.19 38.66
CA GLU A 270 -0.78 1.84 39.55
C GLU A 270 -0.29 0.83 40.60
N GLU A 271 0.94 1.04 41.07
CA GLU A 271 1.50 0.27 42.17
C GLU A 271 0.74 0.56 43.49
N LYS A 272 0.54 -0.48 44.30
CA LYS A 272 -0.06 -0.35 45.63
C LYS A 272 0.98 0.29 46.56
N GLY A 273 0.73 1.50 47.00
CA GLY A 273 1.56 2.15 48.00
C GLY A 273 1.65 1.31 49.29
N PHE A 274 2.77 1.38 49.94
CA PHE A 274 2.97 0.78 51.27
C PHE A 274 2.18 1.55 52.31
#